data_3721cb604d7fd97967f743a89d7d2b7d
#
_entry.id   3721cb604d7fd97967f743a89d7d2b7d
#
_cell.length_a   1.000
_cell.length_b   1.000
_cell.length_c   1.000
_cell.angle_alpha   90.00
_cell.angle_beta   90.00
_cell.angle_gamma   90.00
#
_symmetry.space_group_name_H-M   'P 1'
#
loop_
_entity.id
_entity.type
_entity.pdbx_description
1 polymer ?
#
loop_
_entity_poly.entity_id
_entity_poly.type
_entity_poly.pdbx_seq_one_letter_code
_entity_poly.pdbx_strand_id
1 'polypeptide(L)'
;MADKKRDFIDQKLQDLNNDGVDRRGFLKCMAWAGTGLVWTMSGGIPVSHAFDKSSGKSAVKGAGFSFVQISDSHIGFNKPANPDVTATLQTAIDRINALPHIPDFLIHTGDLSQLSKPSEFDTLDQALKGAAAKQIYFVSGEHDMLTDNGEQYLQRYGKGTKGAGWYSFDQKGVHFVGLVNVVNLKAGGLGSLGHEQLEWLEDDLKGRSASTPIVLFAHIPLWTIYPDWGWGTDDGAQALSYLKRFGSVTVLK
;
A
#
# COMPACT_ATOMS: atom_id res chain seq x y z
N MET A 1 25.30 17.38 1.37
CA MET A 1 24.59 17.06 2.61
C MET A 1 23.57 15.92 2.47
N ALA A 2 23.05 15.66 1.29
CA ALA A 2 22.09 14.54 1.04
C ALA A 2 22.75 13.14 1.14
N ASP A 3 23.99 12.96 0.72
CA ASP A 3 24.68 11.66 0.77
C ASP A 3 24.93 11.14 2.20
N LYS A 4 25.28 12.03 3.14
CA LYS A 4 25.51 11.61 4.53
C LYS A 4 24.24 11.13 5.28
N LYS A 5 23.06 11.58 4.87
CA LYS A 5 21.79 11.08 5.43
C LYS A 5 21.43 9.69 4.89
N ARG A 6 21.78 9.41 3.62
CA ARG A 6 21.59 8.10 3.01
C ARG A 6 22.48 7.03 3.66
N ASP A 7 23.76 7.32 3.85
CA ASP A 7 24.69 6.41 4.52
C ASP A 7 24.27 6.11 5.96
N PHE A 8 23.66 7.05 6.65
CA PHE A 8 23.19 6.85 8.03
C PHE A 8 21.96 5.91 8.10
N ILE A 9 21.05 5.98 7.14
CA ILE A 9 19.91 5.06 7.04
C ILE A 9 20.38 3.68 6.64
N ASP A 10 21.29 3.58 5.65
CA ASP A 10 21.88 2.30 5.20
C ASP A 10 22.73 1.64 6.29
N GLN A 11 23.46 2.40 7.10
CA GLN A 11 24.22 1.86 8.23
C GLN A 11 23.34 1.43 9.41
N LYS A 12 22.23 2.13 9.70
CA LYS A 12 21.28 1.71 10.75
C LYS A 12 20.51 0.45 10.39
N LEU A 13 20.35 0.17 9.10
CA LEU A 13 19.75 -1.09 8.63
C LEU A 13 20.73 -2.27 8.67
N GLN A 14 22.00 -2.02 8.97
CA GLN A 14 23.06 -3.02 8.82
C GLN A 14 23.30 -3.90 10.04
N ASP A 15 23.01 -3.48 11.24
CA ASP A 15 23.20 -4.36 12.42
C ASP A 15 22.86 -3.65 13.74
N LEU A 16 21.68 -3.78 14.24
CA LEU A 16 21.36 -3.24 15.56
C LEU A 16 21.10 -4.30 16.63
N ASN A 17 20.92 -5.55 16.29
CA ASN A 17 20.81 -6.60 17.28
C ASN A 17 21.35 -7.92 16.75
N ASN A 18 22.27 -8.50 17.46
CA ASN A 18 22.83 -9.85 17.30
C ASN A 18 21.75 -10.93 17.62
N ASP A 19 20.51 -10.75 17.12
CA ASP A 19 19.35 -11.59 17.41
C ASP A 19 19.13 -12.72 16.37
N GLY A 20 20.05 -12.85 15.41
CA GLY A 20 19.99 -13.89 14.37
C GLY A 20 18.91 -13.67 13.31
N VAL A 21 18.19 -12.55 13.33
CA VAL A 21 17.18 -12.22 12.31
C VAL A 21 17.85 -11.44 11.18
N ASP A 22 18.05 -12.08 10.03
CA ASP A 22 18.49 -11.41 8.81
C ASP A 22 17.37 -10.50 8.26
N ARG A 23 17.26 -9.29 8.84
CA ARG A 23 16.30 -8.26 8.44
C ARG A 23 16.52 -7.79 7.01
N ARG A 24 17.78 -7.79 6.56
CA ARG A 24 18.14 -7.47 5.18
C ARG A 24 17.69 -8.57 4.23
N GLY A 25 17.79 -9.82 4.64
CA GLY A 25 17.22 -10.97 3.92
C GLY A 25 15.69 -10.92 3.92
N PHE A 26 15.06 -10.56 5.04
CA PHE A 26 13.61 -10.40 5.12
C PHE A 26 13.11 -9.26 4.21
N LEU A 27 13.73 -8.07 4.28
CA LEU A 27 13.39 -6.94 3.39
C LEU A 27 13.73 -7.25 1.92
N LYS A 28 14.82 -7.98 1.65
CA LYS A 28 15.12 -8.49 0.31
C LYS A 28 14.06 -9.49 -0.14
N CYS A 29 13.62 -10.42 0.68
CA CYS A 29 12.52 -11.32 0.34
C CYS A 29 11.22 -10.56 0.06
N MET A 30 10.92 -9.52 0.82
CA MET A 30 9.75 -8.66 0.58
C MET A 30 9.89 -7.87 -0.73
N ALA A 31 11.05 -7.28 -1.01
CA ALA A 31 11.32 -6.55 -2.25
C ALA A 31 11.42 -7.46 -3.49
N TRP A 32 11.82 -8.72 -3.31
CA TRP A 32 12.08 -9.64 -4.43
C TRP A 32 10.90 -10.53 -4.79
N ALA A 33 9.95 -10.73 -3.88
CA ALA A 33 8.82 -11.63 -4.13
C ALA A 33 7.77 -11.04 -5.08
N GLY A 34 7.94 -9.78 -5.54
CA GLY A 34 6.88 -9.06 -6.25
C GLY A 34 5.60 -9.26 -5.44
N THR A 35 5.55 -8.70 -4.25
CA THR A 35 4.55 -9.01 -3.24
C THR A 35 3.18 -8.53 -3.64
N GLY A 36 2.54 -9.31 -4.49
CA GLY A 36 1.12 -9.22 -4.72
C GLY A 36 0.41 -10.19 -3.79
N LEU A 37 -0.59 -9.74 -3.09
CA LEU A 37 -1.50 -10.57 -2.31
C LEU A 37 -2.86 -10.60 -3.00
N VAL A 38 -3.41 -11.79 -3.18
CA VAL A 38 -4.81 -11.97 -3.58
C VAL A 38 -5.64 -12.00 -2.33
N TRP A 39 -6.61 -11.12 -2.26
CA TRP A 39 -7.58 -11.07 -1.18
C TRP A 39 -8.92 -11.59 -1.69
N THR A 40 -9.51 -12.50 -0.93
CA THR A 40 -10.88 -12.98 -1.16
C THR A 40 -11.76 -12.57 0.02
N MET A 41 -12.96 -12.09 -0.28
CA MET A 41 -13.93 -11.68 0.74
C MET A 41 -14.94 -12.80 0.96
N SER A 42 -14.98 -13.37 2.16
CA SER A 42 -15.95 -14.37 2.55
C SER A 42 -16.66 -13.95 3.83
N GLY A 43 -17.97 -13.72 3.77
CA GLY A 43 -18.76 -13.27 4.93
C GLY A 43 -18.28 -11.95 5.54
N GLY A 44 -17.68 -11.06 4.74
CA GLY A 44 -17.12 -9.79 5.21
C GLY A 44 -15.73 -9.90 5.84
N ILE A 45 -15.12 -11.07 5.84
CA ILE A 45 -13.76 -11.29 6.35
C ILE A 45 -12.82 -11.44 5.15
N PRO A 46 -11.78 -10.58 5.03
CA PRO A 46 -10.75 -10.75 4.00
C PRO A 46 -9.80 -11.90 4.38
N VAL A 47 -9.50 -12.74 3.40
CA VAL A 47 -8.51 -13.81 3.51
C VAL A 47 -7.45 -13.58 2.45
N SER A 48 -6.19 -13.50 2.84
CA SER A 48 -5.07 -13.30 1.94
C SER A 48 -4.48 -14.60 1.43
N HIS A 49 -4.08 -14.59 0.16
CA HIS A 49 -3.36 -15.69 -0.48
C HIS A 49 -2.12 -15.11 -1.17
N ALA A 50 -0.95 -15.63 -0.87
CA ALA A 50 0.27 -15.24 -1.59
C ALA A 50 0.22 -15.76 -3.04
N PHE A 51 0.89 -15.06 -3.97
CA PHE A 51 1.11 -15.54 -5.33
C PHE A 51 2.06 -16.74 -5.33
N ASP A 52 1.58 -17.92 -4.95
CA ASP A 52 2.35 -19.16 -5.08
C ASP A 52 1.80 -20.03 -6.22
N LYS A 53 2.72 -20.76 -6.87
CA LYS A 53 2.38 -21.73 -7.92
C LYS A 53 1.42 -22.85 -7.44
N SER A 54 1.34 -23.06 -6.13
CA SER A 54 0.46 -24.06 -5.51
C SER A 54 -0.96 -23.57 -5.25
N SER A 55 -1.21 -22.25 -5.25
CA SER A 55 -2.52 -21.67 -4.92
C SER A 55 -3.59 -21.80 -6.01
N GLY A 56 -3.24 -22.41 -7.14
CA GLY A 56 -4.17 -22.65 -8.27
C GLY A 56 -5.40 -23.52 -7.99
N LYS A 57 -5.62 -23.93 -6.74
CA LYS A 57 -6.78 -24.78 -6.37
C LYS A 57 -7.67 -24.25 -5.26
N SER A 58 -7.39 -23.11 -4.67
CA SER A 58 -8.23 -22.50 -3.63
C SER A 58 -8.95 -21.25 -4.10
N ALA A 59 -9.75 -21.35 -5.16
CA ALA A 59 -10.88 -20.47 -5.28
C ALA A 59 -11.83 -20.84 -4.13
N VAL A 60 -11.92 -19.99 -3.09
CA VAL A 60 -12.87 -20.17 -2.01
C VAL A 60 -14.26 -20.15 -2.63
N LYS A 61 -14.90 -21.32 -2.71
CA LYS A 61 -16.31 -21.42 -3.12
C LYS A 61 -17.13 -20.52 -2.20
N GLY A 62 -17.75 -19.48 -2.74
CA GLY A 62 -18.58 -18.54 -1.98
C GLY A 62 -17.93 -17.19 -1.69
N ALA A 63 -16.74 -16.87 -2.23
CA ALA A 63 -16.20 -15.52 -2.16
C ALA A 63 -17.08 -14.54 -2.92
N GLY A 64 -17.53 -13.46 -2.26
CA GLY A 64 -18.38 -12.44 -2.87
C GLY A 64 -17.64 -11.63 -3.96
N PHE A 65 -16.32 -11.46 -3.81
CA PHE A 65 -15.41 -10.81 -4.75
C PHE A 65 -13.96 -11.04 -4.36
N SER A 66 -13.02 -10.70 -5.24
CA SER A 66 -11.59 -10.73 -4.97
C SER A 66 -10.90 -9.46 -5.45
N PHE A 67 -9.82 -9.09 -4.80
CA PHE A 67 -8.95 -8.02 -5.24
C PHE A 67 -7.48 -8.39 -5.02
N VAL A 68 -6.60 -7.68 -5.69
CA VAL A 68 -5.16 -7.85 -5.55
C VAL A 68 -4.56 -6.61 -4.93
N GLN A 69 -3.62 -6.80 -4.04
CA GLN A 69 -2.77 -5.74 -3.51
C GLN A 69 -1.36 -5.89 -4.09
N ILE A 70 -0.81 -4.81 -4.60
CA ILE A 70 0.61 -4.63 -4.92
C ILE A 70 1.11 -3.38 -4.22
N SER A 71 2.41 -3.26 -4.04
CA SER A 71 3.07 -2.14 -3.37
C SER A 71 4.47 -1.94 -3.91
N ASP A 72 5.05 -0.76 -3.69
CA ASP A 72 6.48 -0.50 -3.81
C ASP A 72 7.04 -0.83 -5.21
N SER A 73 6.37 -0.37 -6.25
CA SER A 73 6.84 -0.54 -7.64
C SER A 73 8.14 0.21 -7.89
N HIS A 74 8.36 1.34 -7.21
CA HIS A 74 9.56 2.18 -7.29
C HIS A 74 10.07 2.38 -8.72
N ILE A 75 9.17 2.68 -9.66
CA ILE A 75 9.56 2.88 -11.06
C ILE A 75 10.62 3.98 -11.14
N GLY A 76 11.76 3.66 -11.75
CA GLY A 76 12.95 4.53 -11.78
C GLY A 76 14.08 4.06 -10.87
N PHE A 77 13.84 3.12 -9.93
CA PHE A 77 14.91 2.48 -9.17
C PHE A 77 15.73 1.54 -10.06
N ASN A 78 17.07 1.58 -9.92
CA ASN A 78 17.99 0.82 -10.78
C ASN A 78 19.26 0.38 -10.04
N LYS A 79 19.16 0.05 -8.77
CA LYS A 79 20.32 -0.40 -7.96
C LYS A 79 20.42 -1.93 -7.96
N PRO A 80 21.57 -2.50 -7.51
CA PRO A 80 21.78 -3.95 -7.52
C PRO A 80 20.72 -4.79 -6.80
N ALA A 81 19.98 -4.17 -5.87
CA ALA A 81 18.88 -4.85 -5.16
C ALA A 81 17.74 -5.23 -6.12
N ASN A 82 17.40 -4.36 -7.08
CA ASN A 82 16.48 -4.65 -8.18
C ASN A 82 16.88 -3.77 -9.40
N PRO A 83 17.69 -4.30 -10.32
CA PRO A 83 18.21 -3.51 -11.44
C PRO A 83 17.14 -3.20 -12.51
N ASP A 84 16.01 -3.91 -12.51
CA ASP A 84 14.91 -3.72 -13.46
C ASP A 84 13.55 -3.87 -12.74
N VAL A 85 13.12 -2.80 -12.12
CA VAL A 85 11.82 -2.74 -11.43
C VAL A 85 10.64 -2.84 -12.40
N THR A 86 10.83 -2.40 -13.65
CA THR A 86 9.78 -2.47 -14.67
C THR A 86 9.49 -3.91 -15.05
N ALA A 87 10.53 -4.73 -15.23
CA ALA A 87 10.38 -6.17 -15.46
C ALA A 87 9.77 -6.87 -14.24
N THR A 88 10.10 -6.43 -13.02
CA THR A 88 9.49 -6.95 -11.79
C THR A 88 7.99 -6.65 -11.73
N LEU A 89 7.58 -5.41 -12.03
CA LEU A 89 6.17 -5.03 -12.11
C LEU A 89 5.45 -5.81 -13.21
N GLN A 90 6.06 -5.95 -14.41
CA GLN A 90 5.48 -6.75 -15.49
C GLN A 90 5.25 -8.21 -15.05
N THR A 91 6.20 -8.80 -14.33
CA THR A 91 6.04 -10.14 -13.77
C THR A 91 4.87 -10.24 -12.79
N ALA A 92 4.64 -9.22 -11.97
CA ALA A 92 3.48 -9.16 -11.08
C ALA A 92 2.18 -9.09 -11.88
N ILE A 93 2.12 -8.23 -12.91
CA ILE A 93 0.97 -8.10 -13.81
C ILE A 93 0.67 -9.42 -14.52
N ASP A 94 1.68 -10.09 -15.05
CA ASP A 94 1.52 -11.38 -15.74
C ASP A 94 0.94 -12.45 -14.81
N ARG A 95 1.37 -12.46 -13.53
CA ARG A 95 0.82 -13.37 -12.52
C ARG A 95 -0.63 -13.03 -12.18
N ILE A 96 -0.98 -11.74 -12.08
CA ILE A 96 -2.35 -11.29 -11.86
C ILE A 96 -3.23 -11.75 -13.03
N ASN A 97 -2.76 -11.58 -14.24
CA ASN A 97 -3.48 -11.97 -15.45
C ASN A 97 -3.64 -13.49 -15.60
N ALA A 98 -2.73 -14.26 -15.01
CA ALA A 98 -2.77 -15.73 -14.97
C ALA A 98 -3.65 -16.31 -13.85
N LEU A 99 -4.27 -15.47 -13.01
CA LEU A 99 -5.19 -15.95 -11.97
C LEU A 99 -6.40 -16.66 -12.60
N PRO A 100 -6.93 -17.70 -11.95
CA PRO A 100 -8.12 -18.42 -12.44
C PRO A 100 -9.35 -17.54 -12.62
N HIS A 101 -9.43 -16.47 -11.85
CA HIS A 101 -10.47 -15.44 -11.94
C HIS A 101 -9.83 -14.07 -11.93
N ILE A 102 -10.25 -13.22 -12.86
CA ILE A 102 -9.79 -11.82 -12.89
C ILE A 102 -10.29 -11.13 -11.62
N PRO A 103 -9.40 -10.48 -10.84
CA PRO A 103 -9.81 -9.72 -9.67
C PRO A 103 -10.78 -8.59 -10.04
N ASP A 104 -11.71 -8.28 -9.16
CA ASP A 104 -12.66 -7.16 -9.37
C ASP A 104 -11.91 -5.82 -9.48
N PHE A 105 -10.82 -5.67 -8.69
CA PHE A 105 -9.95 -4.50 -8.74
C PHE A 105 -8.55 -4.81 -8.19
N LEU A 106 -7.65 -3.84 -8.35
CA LEU A 106 -6.30 -3.84 -7.79
C LEU A 106 -6.14 -2.64 -6.85
N ILE A 107 -5.43 -2.81 -5.75
CA ILE A 107 -4.97 -1.73 -4.87
C ILE A 107 -3.45 -1.65 -4.97
N HIS A 108 -2.93 -0.45 -5.20
CA HIS A 108 -1.50 -0.15 -5.08
C HIS A 108 -1.26 0.69 -3.83
N THR A 109 -0.53 0.14 -2.86
CA THR A 109 -0.37 0.75 -1.53
C THR A 109 0.84 1.68 -1.39
N GLY A 110 1.24 2.34 -2.48
CA GLY A 110 2.22 3.44 -2.44
C GLY A 110 3.60 3.09 -2.97
N ASP A 111 4.46 4.09 -3.02
CA ASP A 111 5.78 4.05 -3.65
C ASP A 111 5.72 3.56 -5.10
N LEU A 112 4.87 4.25 -5.87
CA LEU A 112 4.65 4.01 -7.28
C LEU A 112 5.90 4.33 -8.10
N SER A 113 6.47 5.49 -7.81
CA SER A 113 7.66 6.06 -8.43
C SER A 113 8.86 6.05 -7.47
N GLN A 114 10.05 6.23 -7.99
CA GLN A 114 11.27 6.36 -7.18
C GLN A 114 11.56 7.80 -6.75
N LEU A 115 11.28 8.77 -7.61
CA LEU A 115 11.62 10.18 -7.41
C LEU A 115 10.48 11.12 -7.82
N SER A 116 9.25 10.66 -7.88
CA SER A 116 8.05 11.40 -8.33
C SER A 116 8.21 12.13 -9.67
N LYS A 117 9.03 11.60 -10.58
CA LYS A 117 9.21 12.18 -11.92
C LYS A 117 8.04 11.82 -12.82
N PRO A 118 7.59 12.75 -13.71
CA PRO A 118 6.52 12.46 -14.67
C PRO A 118 6.76 11.17 -15.47
N SER A 119 8.00 10.95 -15.95
CA SER A 119 8.36 9.77 -16.74
C SER A 119 8.26 8.44 -15.96
N GLU A 120 8.46 8.49 -14.65
CA GLU A 120 8.32 7.31 -13.79
C GLU A 120 6.83 6.91 -13.69
N PHE A 121 5.95 7.87 -13.47
CA PHE A 121 4.50 7.64 -13.50
C PHE A 121 4.00 7.22 -14.88
N ASP A 122 4.51 7.81 -15.99
CA ASP A 122 4.14 7.41 -17.35
C ASP A 122 4.51 5.95 -17.62
N THR A 123 5.67 5.51 -17.15
CA THR A 123 6.11 4.12 -17.26
C THR A 123 5.22 3.18 -16.42
N LEU A 124 4.88 3.58 -15.19
CA LEU A 124 3.94 2.84 -14.34
C LEU A 124 2.58 2.67 -15.03
N ASP A 125 2.00 3.79 -15.49
CA ASP A 125 0.70 3.81 -16.16
C ASP A 125 0.70 2.90 -17.39
N GLN A 126 1.79 2.92 -18.17
CA GLN A 126 1.92 2.05 -19.34
C GLN A 126 1.97 0.57 -18.96
N ALA A 127 2.70 0.21 -17.90
CA ALA A 127 2.75 -1.16 -17.41
C ALA A 127 1.38 -1.63 -16.89
N LEU A 128 0.72 -0.81 -16.07
CA LEU A 128 -0.57 -1.14 -15.45
C LEU A 128 -1.71 -1.28 -16.45
N LYS A 129 -1.63 -0.68 -17.64
CA LYS A 129 -2.60 -0.93 -18.75
C LYS A 129 -2.65 -2.39 -19.16
N GLY A 130 -1.57 -3.15 -18.93
CA GLY A 130 -1.52 -4.59 -19.17
C GLY A 130 -2.25 -5.44 -18.13
N ALA A 131 -2.67 -4.87 -17.01
CA ALA A 131 -3.39 -5.60 -15.97
C ALA A 131 -4.83 -5.92 -16.39
N ALA A 132 -5.26 -7.16 -16.15
CA ALA A 132 -6.63 -7.60 -16.45
C ALA A 132 -7.67 -6.95 -15.51
N ALA A 133 -7.26 -6.56 -14.28
CA ALA A 133 -8.10 -5.79 -13.37
C ALA A 133 -8.36 -4.40 -13.95
N LYS A 134 -9.63 -4.09 -14.24
CA LYS A 134 -10.01 -2.85 -14.93
C LYS A 134 -10.01 -1.61 -14.04
N GLN A 135 -10.18 -1.82 -12.75
CA GLN A 135 -10.17 -0.75 -11.74
C GLN A 135 -8.92 -0.88 -10.89
N ILE A 136 -8.19 0.22 -10.74
CA ILE A 136 -7.00 0.29 -9.88
C ILE A 136 -7.20 1.46 -8.91
N TYR A 137 -7.02 1.19 -7.64
CA TYR A 137 -7.05 2.17 -6.56
C TYR A 137 -5.64 2.41 -6.05
N PHE A 138 -5.32 3.65 -5.74
CA PHE A 138 -3.97 4.04 -5.34
C PHE A 138 -4.00 4.78 -4.01
N VAL A 139 -2.97 4.60 -3.21
CA VAL A 139 -2.52 5.58 -2.22
C VAL A 139 -1.05 5.89 -2.49
N SER A 140 -0.61 7.07 -2.14
CA SER A 140 0.78 7.48 -2.34
C SER A 140 1.70 6.92 -1.26
N GLY A 141 2.95 6.66 -1.64
CA GLY A 141 4.06 6.49 -0.72
C GLY A 141 4.91 7.76 -0.62
N GLU A 142 5.93 7.75 0.23
CA GLU A 142 6.80 8.91 0.42
C GLU A 142 7.62 9.25 -0.81
N HIS A 143 7.98 8.25 -1.61
CA HIS A 143 8.71 8.45 -2.86
C HIS A 143 7.88 9.18 -3.92
N ASP A 144 6.56 9.11 -3.84
CA ASP A 144 5.64 9.79 -4.74
C ASP A 144 5.48 11.29 -4.41
N MET A 145 6.03 11.74 -3.28
CA MET A 145 5.94 13.12 -2.77
C MET A 145 7.26 13.90 -2.84
N LEU A 146 8.37 13.26 -3.30
CA LEU A 146 9.73 13.76 -3.07
C LEU A 146 10.06 15.07 -3.81
N THR A 147 9.60 15.26 -5.05
CA THR A 147 10.05 16.39 -5.87
C THR A 147 9.07 17.54 -5.93
N ASP A 148 7.78 17.26 -5.76
CA ASP A 148 6.70 18.23 -6.01
C ASP A 148 5.57 18.18 -4.98
N ASN A 149 5.81 17.60 -3.81
CA ASN A 149 4.82 17.39 -2.75
C ASN A 149 3.56 16.65 -3.23
N GLY A 150 3.71 15.73 -4.21
CA GLY A 150 2.64 14.89 -4.71
C GLY A 150 1.77 15.52 -5.80
N GLU A 151 2.18 16.64 -6.39
CA GLU A 151 1.41 17.27 -7.46
C GLU A 151 1.22 16.33 -8.66
N GLN A 152 2.29 15.65 -9.12
CA GLN A 152 2.22 14.67 -10.21
C GLN A 152 1.32 13.49 -9.85
N TYR A 153 1.39 13.01 -8.62
CA TYR A 153 0.52 11.94 -8.14
C TYR A 153 -0.96 12.38 -8.19
N LEU A 154 -1.28 13.54 -7.63
CA LEU A 154 -2.66 14.05 -7.57
C LEU A 154 -3.23 14.38 -8.96
N GLN A 155 -2.42 14.89 -9.89
CA GLN A 155 -2.87 15.12 -11.26
C GLN A 155 -3.32 13.84 -11.96
N ARG A 156 -2.69 12.71 -11.67
CA ARG A 156 -2.95 11.41 -12.30
C ARG A 156 -4.02 10.60 -11.57
N TYR A 157 -3.91 10.51 -10.25
CA TYR A 157 -4.71 9.59 -9.43
C TYR A 157 -5.65 10.30 -8.44
N GLY A 158 -5.55 11.62 -8.30
CA GLY A 158 -6.32 12.41 -7.34
C GLY A 158 -7.76 12.70 -7.74
N LYS A 159 -8.21 12.29 -8.93
CA LYS A 159 -9.60 12.55 -9.35
C LYS A 159 -10.60 11.87 -8.44
N GLY A 160 -11.45 12.66 -7.78
CA GLY A 160 -12.47 12.16 -6.84
C GLY A 160 -11.95 11.91 -5.41
N THR A 161 -10.68 12.17 -5.17
CA THR A 161 -10.09 12.13 -3.82
C THR A 161 -10.25 13.46 -3.10
N LYS A 162 -9.86 13.52 -1.84
CA LYS A 162 -9.85 14.71 -0.99
C LYS A 162 -8.43 15.01 -0.52
N GLY A 163 -8.16 16.29 -0.18
CA GLY A 163 -6.88 16.73 0.36
C GLY A 163 -5.67 16.22 -0.44
N ALA A 164 -4.78 15.53 0.23
CA ALA A 164 -3.57 14.94 -0.39
C ALA A 164 -3.83 13.59 -1.09
N GLY A 165 -5.08 13.21 -1.33
CA GLY A 165 -5.41 12.03 -2.12
C GLY A 165 -6.15 10.91 -1.35
N TRP A 166 -6.69 11.18 -0.15
CA TRP A 166 -7.49 10.20 0.58
C TRP A 166 -8.93 10.11 0.06
N TYR A 167 -9.55 8.95 0.21
CA TYR A 167 -10.89 8.67 -0.30
C TYR A 167 -11.47 7.38 0.29
N SER A 168 -12.75 7.14 0.00
CA SER A 168 -13.41 5.86 0.31
C SER A 168 -14.30 5.41 -0.84
N PHE A 169 -14.61 4.12 -0.85
CA PHE A 169 -15.60 3.53 -1.77
C PHE A 169 -16.22 2.29 -1.15
N ASP A 170 -17.39 1.92 -1.63
CA ASP A 170 -18.09 0.71 -1.22
C ASP A 170 -18.06 -0.34 -2.34
N GLN A 171 -17.74 -1.58 -2.00
CA GLN A 171 -17.73 -2.71 -2.92
C GLN A 171 -18.41 -3.92 -2.28
N LYS A 172 -19.54 -4.32 -2.85
CA LYS A 172 -20.31 -5.51 -2.41
C LYS A 172 -20.48 -5.61 -0.88
N GLY A 173 -20.84 -4.49 -0.25
CA GLY A 173 -21.11 -4.41 1.19
C GLY A 173 -19.89 -4.26 2.09
N VAL A 174 -18.70 -4.14 1.53
CA VAL A 174 -17.46 -3.80 2.24
C VAL A 174 -17.11 -2.35 1.97
N HIS A 175 -16.73 -1.62 3.01
CA HIS A 175 -16.27 -0.25 2.90
C HIS A 175 -14.75 -0.18 2.88
N PHE A 176 -14.21 0.41 1.82
CA PHE A 176 -12.78 0.60 1.60
C PHE A 176 -12.40 2.06 1.84
N VAL A 177 -11.28 2.26 2.54
CA VAL A 177 -10.77 3.60 2.90
C VAL A 177 -9.29 3.69 2.55
N GLY A 178 -8.95 4.51 1.58
CA GLY A 178 -7.57 4.85 1.21
C GLY A 178 -7.09 6.06 2.00
N LEU A 179 -6.06 5.90 2.82
CA LEU A 179 -5.48 6.94 3.65
C LEU A 179 -4.10 7.34 3.14
N VAL A 180 -3.78 8.63 3.28
CA VAL A 180 -2.47 9.19 2.93
C VAL A 180 -1.77 9.64 4.21
N ASN A 181 -0.65 9.02 4.53
CA ASN A 181 0.10 9.28 5.76
C ASN A 181 1.58 9.61 5.54
N VAL A 182 1.93 10.03 4.32
CA VAL A 182 3.32 10.28 3.88
C VAL A 182 3.65 11.75 3.63
N VAL A 183 2.65 12.65 3.67
CA VAL A 183 2.83 14.08 3.30
C VAL A 183 3.74 14.81 4.29
N ASN A 184 3.61 14.52 5.57
CA ASN A 184 4.32 15.20 6.65
C ASN A 184 5.20 14.21 7.44
N LEU A 185 6.18 13.63 6.77
CA LEU A 185 7.09 12.70 7.41
C LEU A 185 7.95 13.39 8.47
N LYS A 186 7.89 12.86 9.68
CA LYS A 186 8.76 13.26 10.80
C LYS A 186 10.12 12.56 10.73
N ALA A 187 11.07 13.07 11.49
CA ALA A 187 12.36 12.41 11.66
C ALA A 187 12.15 10.98 12.18
N GLY A 188 12.84 10.02 11.55
CA GLY A 188 12.68 8.59 11.86
C GLY A 188 11.60 7.86 11.05
N GLY A 189 10.99 8.51 10.04
CA GLY A 189 10.02 7.86 9.14
C GLY A 189 8.61 7.74 9.70
N LEU A 190 8.25 8.50 10.73
CA LEU A 190 6.88 8.58 11.23
C LEU A 190 6.03 9.41 10.29
N GLY A 191 4.97 8.82 9.76
CA GLY A 191 3.93 9.50 9.01
C GLY A 191 2.86 10.12 9.91
N SER A 192 1.95 10.88 9.32
CA SER A 192 0.76 11.38 9.99
C SER A 192 -0.39 11.53 8.99
N LEU A 193 -1.61 11.33 9.48
CA LEU A 193 -2.83 11.57 8.71
C LEU A 193 -3.19 13.06 8.72
N GLY A 194 -2.98 13.71 9.85
CA GLY A 194 -3.34 15.10 10.09
C GLY A 194 -4.82 15.29 10.41
N HIS A 195 -5.13 16.48 10.94
CA HIS A 195 -6.45 16.79 11.48
C HIS A 195 -7.57 16.68 10.43
N GLU A 196 -7.37 17.27 9.28
CA GLU A 196 -8.40 17.30 8.20
C GLU A 196 -8.78 15.89 7.74
N GLN A 197 -7.80 15.01 7.56
CA GLN A 197 -8.07 13.63 7.15
C GLN A 197 -8.72 12.81 8.28
N LEU A 198 -8.34 13.07 9.53
CA LEU A 198 -8.94 12.40 10.68
C LEU A 198 -10.40 12.81 10.88
N GLU A 199 -10.73 14.10 10.74
CA GLU A 199 -12.13 14.57 10.78
C GLU A 199 -12.93 13.97 9.63
N TRP A 200 -12.38 13.97 8.42
CA TRP A 200 -13.02 13.33 7.28
C TRP A 200 -13.26 11.82 7.52
N LEU A 201 -12.28 11.10 8.08
CA LEU A 201 -12.41 9.67 8.37
C LEU A 201 -13.52 9.42 9.40
N GLU A 202 -13.59 10.22 10.45
CA GLU A 202 -14.64 10.12 11.45
C GLU A 202 -16.04 10.31 10.82
N ASP A 203 -16.18 11.34 9.99
CA ASP A 203 -17.44 11.63 9.28
C ASP A 203 -17.79 10.55 8.24
N ASP A 204 -16.83 10.03 7.49
CA ASP A 204 -17.03 8.96 6.51
C ASP A 204 -17.53 7.66 7.16
N LEU A 205 -16.99 7.36 8.33
CA LEU A 205 -17.42 6.20 9.11
C LEU A 205 -18.76 6.42 9.84
N LYS A 206 -19.14 7.68 10.13
CA LYS A 206 -20.36 8.03 10.87
C LYS A 206 -21.61 7.50 10.19
N GLY A 207 -22.50 6.92 10.97
CA GLY A 207 -23.76 6.37 10.47
C GLY A 207 -23.66 4.99 9.79
N ARG A 208 -22.45 4.46 9.55
CA ARG A 208 -22.30 3.09 9.06
C ARG A 208 -22.63 2.08 10.15
N SER A 209 -23.25 0.98 9.76
CA SER A 209 -23.51 -0.13 10.69
C SER A 209 -22.23 -0.70 11.27
N ALA A 210 -22.22 -1.05 12.55
CA ALA A 210 -21.11 -1.75 13.19
C ALA A 210 -20.81 -3.12 12.55
N SER A 211 -21.76 -3.70 11.81
CA SER A 211 -21.57 -4.94 11.06
C SER A 211 -20.95 -4.73 9.66
N THR A 212 -20.78 -3.47 9.21
CA THR A 212 -20.11 -3.19 7.93
C THR A 212 -18.63 -3.57 8.05
N PRO A 213 -18.12 -4.48 7.22
CA PRO A 213 -16.67 -4.75 7.17
C PRO A 213 -15.93 -3.53 6.63
N ILE A 214 -14.83 -3.16 7.28
CA ILE A 214 -14.00 -2.02 6.89
C ILE A 214 -12.63 -2.54 6.45
N VAL A 215 -12.16 -2.08 5.30
CA VAL A 215 -10.80 -2.30 4.81
C VAL A 215 -10.13 -0.95 4.62
N LEU A 216 -9.12 -0.67 5.46
CA LEU A 216 -8.27 0.50 5.27
C LEU A 216 -7.00 0.11 4.53
N PHE A 217 -6.50 1.01 3.71
CA PHE A 217 -5.20 0.84 3.08
C PHE A 217 -4.42 2.15 3.09
N ALA A 218 -3.15 2.06 3.44
CA ALA A 218 -2.21 3.16 3.53
C ALA A 218 -0.81 2.64 3.20
N HIS A 219 0.15 3.53 2.94
CA HIS A 219 1.52 3.10 2.68
C HIS A 219 2.27 2.77 3.97
N ILE A 220 2.33 3.70 4.92
CA ILE A 220 2.98 3.47 6.22
C ILE A 220 1.97 2.79 7.18
N PRO A 221 2.42 1.83 8.02
CA PRO A 221 1.56 1.20 9.02
C PRO A 221 0.85 2.24 9.91
N LEU A 222 -0.44 2.02 10.20
CA LEU A 222 -1.18 2.88 11.13
C LEU A 222 -0.69 2.77 12.59
N TRP A 223 0.10 1.76 12.91
CA TRP A 223 0.74 1.59 14.22
C TRP A 223 2.21 1.24 14.03
N THR A 224 3.02 1.57 15.02
CA THR A 224 4.44 1.22 15.04
C THR A 224 4.60 -0.18 15.60
N ILE A 225 5.10 -1.11 14.80
CA ILE A 225 5.36 -2.48 15.23
C ILE A 225 6.58 -2.52 16.16
N TYR A 226 7.60 -1.75 15.83
CA TYR A 226 8.84 -1.64 16.59
C TYR A 226 9.29 -0.17 16.62
N PRO A 227 9.16 0.51 17.78
CA PRO A 227 9.38 1.95 17.88
C PRO A 227 10.77 2.43 17.42
N ASP A 228 11.82 1.61 17.63
CA ASP A 228 13.18 1.97 17.26
C ASP A 228 13.39 2.06 15.74
N TRP A 229 12.51 1.48 14.95
CA TRP A 229 12.55 1.62 13.49
C TRP A 229 11.88 2.89 12.99
N GLY A 230 11.03 3.49 13.81
CA GLY A 230 10.35 4.74 13.48
C GLY A 230 9.22 4.61 12.45
N TRP A 231 9.01 3.47 11.82
CA TRP A 231 7.94 3.27 10.86
C TRP A 231 6.59 3.09 11.57
N GLY A 232 5.71 4.04 11.35
CA GLY A 232 4.37 4.07 11.91
C GLY A 232 3.70 5.42 11.65
N THR A 233 2.44 5.54 12.06
CA THR A 233 1.65 6.77 11.92
C THR A 233 1.44 7.38 13.30
N ASP A 234 1.91 8.60 13.49
CA ASP A 234 1.97 9.30 14.79
C ASP A 234 0.57 9.47 15.43
N ASP A 235 -0.40 9.82 14.60
CA ASP A 235 -1.82 9.99 14.97
C ASP A 235 -2.68 8.76 14.62
N GLY A 236 -2.07 7.65 14.25
CA GLY A 236 -2.76 6.41 13.87
C GLY A 236 -3.65 5.84 14.97
N ALA A 237 -3.30 6.06 16.24
CA ALA A 237 -4.13 5.63 17.38
C ALA A 237 -5.50 6.31 17.38
N GLN A 238 -5.60 7.57 16.93
CA GLN A 238 -6.87 8.26 16.79
C GLN A 238 -7.72 7.61 15.66
N ALA A 239 -7.14 7.39 14.48
CA ALA A 239 -7.82 6.69 13.39
C ALA A 239 -8.33 5.31 13.82
N LEU A 240 -7.50 4.52 14.51
CA LEU A 240 -7.89 3.21 15.04
C LEU A 240 -9.01 3.30 16.08
N SER A 241 -9.10 4.42 16.82
CA SER A 241 -10.19 4.61 17.80
C SER A 241 -11.56 4.70 17.15
N TYR A 242 -11.67 5.31 15.96
CA TYR A 242 -12.91 5.41 15.20
C TYR A 242 -13.41 4.04 14.69
N LEU A 243 -12.49 3.08 14.56
CA LEU A 243 -12.77 1.74 14.03
C LEU A 243 -13.23 0.75 15.09
N LYS A 244 -13.06 1.05 16.38
CA LYS A 244 -13.33 0.10 17.50
C LYS A 244 -14.74 -0.47 17.53
N ARG A 245 -15.72 0.25 16.98
CA ARG A 245 -17.13 -0.19 16.96
C ARG A 245 -17.47 -1.21 15.87
N PHE A 246 -16.58 -1.41 14.88
CA PHE A 246 -16.82 -2.31 13.76
C PHE A 246 -16.37 -3.73 14.09
N GLY A 247 -17.21 -4.71 13.74
CA GLY A 247 -16.94 -6.12 14.01
C GLY A 247 -15.87 -6.75 13.11
N SER A 248 -15.56 -6.14 11.96
CA SER A 248 -14.52 -6.59 11.04
C SER A 248 -13.74 -5.40 10.50
N VAL A 249 -12.47 -5.31 10.83
CA VAL A 249 -11.54 -4.27 10.36
C VAL A 249 -10.26 -4.92 9.88
N THR A 250 -9.84 -4.58 8.67
CA THR A 250 -8.55 -5.00 8.09
C THR A 250 -7.77 -3.78 7.66
N VAL A 251 -6.48 -3.76 7.93
CA VAL A 251 -5.56 -2.71 7.51
C VAL A 251 -4.49 -3.32 6.59
N LEU A 252 -4.40 -2.77 5.38
CA LEU A 252 -3.40 -3.11 4.37
C LEU A 252 -2.33 -2.01 4.31
N LYS A 253 -1.10 -2.41 4.05
CA LYS A 253 0.03 -1.49 3.93
C LYS A 253 1.01 -1.99 2.86
#